data_ba296330d450b7a9670b1d9ef27e000a
#
_entry.id   ba296330d450b7a9670b1d9ef27e000a
#
_cell.length_a   1.000
_cell.length_b   1.000
_cell.length_c   1.000
_cell.angle_alpha   90.00
_cell.angle_beta   90.00
_cell.angle_gamma   90.00
#
_symmetry.space_group_name_H-M   'P 1'
#
loop_
_entity.id
_entity.type
_entity.pdbx_description
1 polymer ?
#
loop_
_entity_poly.entity_id
_entity_poly.type
_entity_poly.pdbx_seq_one_letter_code
_entity_poly.pdbx_strand_id
1 'polypeptide(L)'
;MSKLQLIYFNLRALCEAPRMMLHTAGIEYSYEMAWDYFKKPWGDVKKEVIFHKLPLLVIDEKIEIWQSNTISRYIAKLTKNIPNNEEMVAYADSIFESAHDLFFPLNPTINVWVGEMHLKNKKNLLDEILPKAFTNFEKLLSKYEGNFFLGEKAFYCDFNVYHHVSLALLLDDKILDNFPKLKKFMSDFEKIQGILDYLESRPKLIGIGTWPKVVIDGIEYTSGTNPDYKYQ
;
A
#
# COMPACT_ATOMS: atom_id res chain seq x y z
N MET A 1 11.11 15.19 17.84
CA MET A 1 11.05 14.42 16.57
C MET A 1 10.57 15.35 15.47
N SER A 2 10.97 15.11 14.23
CA SER A 2 10.48 15.90 13.08
C SER A 2 8.99 15.71 12.88
N LYS A 3 8.28 16.78 12.49
CA LYS A 3 6.87 16.73 12.10
C LYS A 3 6.75 16.08 10.73
N LEU A 4 6.02 14.98 10.65
CA LEU A 4 5.80 14.25 9.41
C LEU A 4 4.35 14.46 8.94
N GLN A 5 4.18 14.88 7.68
CA GLN A 5 2.88 15.03 7.03
C GLN A 5 2.87 14.18 5.76
N LEU A 6 2.01 13.17 5.71
CA LEU A 6 1.83 12.30 4.56
C LEU A 6 0.56 12.70 3.82
N ILE A 7 0.72 13.23 2.62
CA ILE A 7 -0.38 13.74 1.80
C ILE A 7 -0.73 12.73 0.72
N TYR A 8 -1.98 12.30 0.69
CA TYR A 8 -2.47 11.32 -0.28
C TYR A 8 -4.00 11.39 -0.43
N PHE A 9 -4.60 10.31 -0.86
CA PHE A 9 -6.04 10.14 -1.00
C PHE A 9 -6.60 9.21 0.09
N ASN A 10 -7.92 9.13 0.22
CA ASN A 10 -8.57 8.19 1.13
C ASN A 10 -8.53 6.74 0.59
N LEU A 11 -7.32 6.27 0.35
CA LEU A 11 -7.01 4.95 -0.18
C LEU A 11 -5.87 4.31 0.62
N ARG A 12 -5.80 3.00 0.64
CA ARG A 12 -4.61 2.29 1.11
C ARG A 12 -3.46 2.49 0.13
N ALA A 13 -3.58 1.90 -1.04
CA ALA A 13 -2.70 2.04 -2.20
C ALA A 13 -1.21 2.29 -1.82
N LEU A 14 -0.60 3.35 -2.32
CA LEU A 14 0.84 3.59 -2.19
C LEU A 14 1.29 4.09 -0.80
N CYS A 15 0.35 4.41 0.09
CA CYS A 15 0.66 4.88 1.44
C CYS A 15 0.51 3.81 2.53
N GLU A 16 0.03 2.62 2.21
CA GLU A 16 -0.28 1.64 3.23
C GLU A 16 0.95 1.11 3.94
N ALA A 17 1.97 0.65 3.20
CA ALA A 17 3.20 0.15 3.80
C ALA A 17 3.93 1.22 4.64
N PRO A 18 4.12 2.46 4.17
CA PRO A 18 4.65 3.56 4.99
C PRO A 18 3.86 3.79 6.28
N ARG A 19 2.54 3.79 6.22
CA ARG A 19 1.69 4.04 7.39
C ARG A 19 1.78 2.92 8.41
N MET A 20 1.78 1.66 7.96
CA MET A 20 2.00 0.51 8.84
C MET A 20 3.34 0.61 9.58
N MET A 21 4.43 0.94 8.86
CA MET A 21 5.76 1.10 9.47
C MET A 21 5.81 2.22 10.50
N LEU A 22 5.22 3.38 10.21
CA LEU A 22 5.15 4.51 11.15
C LEU A 22 4.36 4.14 12.40
N HIS A 23 3.19 3.52 12.23
CA HIS A 23 2.33 3.12 13.34
C HIS A 23 3.01 2.11 14.26
N THR A 24 3.58 1.03 13.71
CA THR A 24 4.28 -0.01 14.49
C THR A 24 5.52 0.50 15.21
N ALA A 25 6.15 1.56 14.70
CA ALA A 25 7.29 2.22 15.33
C ALA A 25 6.87 3.28 16.36
N GLY A 26 5.58 3.55 16.56
CA GLY A 26 5.07 4.59 17.44
C GLY A 26 5.48 6.00 17.02
N ILE A 27 5.69 6.22 15.72
CA ILE A 27 6.08 7.53 15.19
C ILE A 27 4.83 8.29 14.76
N GLU A 28 4.62 9.44 15.39
CA GLU A 28 3.50 10.32 15.06
C GLU A 28 3.66 10.96 13.68
N TYR A 29 2.57 11.02 12.93
CA TYR A 29 2.48 11.68 11.64
C TYR A 29 1.04 12.15 11.39
N SER A 30 0.86 13.18 10.57
CA SER A 30 -0.45 13.51 10.01
C SER A 30 -0.65 12.79 8.68
N TYR A 31 -1.88 12.35 8.44
CA TYR A 31 -2.30 11.82 7.14
C TYR A 31 -3.38 12.74 6.59
N GLU A 32 -3.04 13.49 5.56
CA GLU A 32 -3.88 14.56 5.03
C GLU A 32 -4.35 14.21 3.62
N MET A 33 -5.62 14.49 3.37
CA MET A 33 -6.15 14.35 2.02
C MET A 33 -5.61 15.46 1.12
N ALA A 34 -5.34 15.12 -0.14
CA ALA A 34 -4.79 16.07 -1.10
C ALA A 34 -5.60 17.37 -1.16
N TRP A 35 -6.92 17.28 -1.23
CA TRP A 35 -7.82 18.46 -1.29
C TRP A 35 -7.82 19.29 -0.01
N ASP A 36 -7.58 18.68 1.14
CA ASP A 36 -7.48 19.42 2.40
C ASP A 36 -6.13 20.12 2.53
N TYR A 37 -5.05 19.49 2.08
CA TYR A 37 -3.71 20.08 2.09
C TYR A 37 -3.57 21.23 1.09
N PHE A 38 -3.94 21.00 -0.17
CA PHE A 38 -3.81 22.00 -1.23
C PHE A 38 -4.97 23.02 -1.25
N LYS A 39 -6.06 22.78 -0.51
CA LYS A 39 -7.28 23.63 -0.52
C LYS A 39 -7.91 23.79 -1.89
N LYS A 40 -7.74 22.82 -2.77
CA LYS A 40 -8.24 22.76 -4.15
C LYS A 40 -8.55 21.32 -4.55
N PRO A 41 -9.42 21.09 -5.55
CA PRO A 41 -9.57 19.79 -6.16
C PRO A 41 -8.25 19.24 -6.70
N TRP A 42 -8.03 17.95 -6.57
CA TRP A 42 -6.79 17.34 -7.07
C TRP A 42 -6.58 17.56 -8.58
N GLY A 43 -7.66 17.54 -9.37
CA GLY A 43 -7.61 17.79 -10.80
C GLY A 43 -6.97 19.13 -11.17
N ASP A 44 -7.21 20.17 -10.35
CA ASP A 44 -6.67 21.51 -10.56
C ASP A 44 -5.21 21.61 -10.10
N VAL A 45 -4.91 20.95 -8.98
CA VAL A 45 -3.56 20.99 -8.36
C VAL A 45 -2.56 20.10 -9.08
N LYS A 46 -3.00 18.99 -9.65
CA LYS A 46 -2.13 17.96 -10.23
C LYS A 46 -1.06 18.52 -11.15
N LYS A 47 -1.37 19.55 -11.93
CA LYS A 47 -0.43 20.16 -12.88
C LYS A 47 0.64 21.03 -12.20
N GLU A 48 0.36 21.51 -11.00
CA GLU A 48 1.25 22.37 -10.21
C GLU A 48 2.20 21.54 -9.33
N VAL A 49 1.84 20.28 -9.05
CA VAL A 49 2.60 19.36 -8.20
C VAL A 49 3.74 18.72 -8.97
N ILE A 50 4.94 18.70 -8.39
CA ILE A 50 6.11 18.03 -8.97
C ILE A 50 5.78 16.57 -9.27
N PHE A 51 6.18 16.08 -10.43
CA PHE A 51 5.90 14.75 -10.96
C PHE A 51 4.41 14.46 -11.21
N HIS A 52 3.49 15.40 -10.98
CA HIS A 52 2.05 15.26 -11.19
C HIS A 52 1.44 14.03 -10.49
N LYS A 53 2.01 13.63 -9.35
CA LYS A 53 1.66 12.39 -8.60
C LYS A 53 1.73 12.63 -7.10
N LEU A 54 0.97 11.81 -6.39
CA LEU A 54 1.07 11.59 -4.95
C LEU A 54 1.41 10.11 -4.69
N PRO A 55 1.92 9.76 -3.52
CA PRO A 55 2.00 10.54 -2.28
C PRO A 55 3.11 11.58 -2.25
N LEU A 56 2.97 12.51 -1.30
CA LEU A 56 3.98 13.47 -0.88
C LEU A 56 4.19 13.30 0.63
N LEU A 57 5.46 13.23 1.06
CA LEU A 57 5.83 13.35 2.46
C LEU A 57 6.51 14.70 2.70
N VAL A 58 5.97 15.48 3.62
CA VAL A 58 6.54 16.76 4.06
C VAL A 58 7.14 16.61 5.45
N ILE A 59 8.36 17.08 5.62
CA ILE A 59 9.10 17.00 6.88
C ILE A 59 9.39 18.41 7.36
N ASP A 60 8.96 18.73 8.59
CA ASP A 60 9.14 20.02 9.27
C ASP A 60 8.69 21.21 8.40
N GLU A 61 7.69 21.03 7.56
CA GLU A 61 7.16 22.05 6.62
C GLU A 61 8.23 22.60 5.64
N LYS A 62 9.33 21.87 5.44
CA LYS A 62 10.51 22.35 4.68
C LYS A 62 10.98 21.38 3.59
N ILE A 63 10.98 20.10 3.88
CA ILE A 63 11.53 19.09 2.96
C ILE A 63 10.38 18.30 2.39
N GLU A 64 10.29 18.28 1.08
CA GLU A 64 9.31 17.49 0.32
C GLU A 64 9.97 16.26 -0.28
N ILE A 65 9.45 15.08 0.06
CA ILE A 65 9.87 13.80 -0.51
C ILE A 65 8.74 13.27 -1.37
N TRP A 66 9.04 13.06 -2.61
CA TRP A 66 8.14 12.54 -3.63
C TRP A 66 8.46 11.08 -3.94
N GLN A 67 7.55 10.41 -4.68
CA GLN A 67 7.61 9.00 -5.09
C GLN A 67 7.42 8.03 -3.92
N SER A 68 6.39 7.20 -4.03
CA SER A 68 5.99 6.25 -2.97
C SER A 68 7.13 5.33 -2.50
N ASN A 69 7.94 4.84 -3.44
CA ASN A 69 9.05 3.94 -3.13
C ASN A 69 10.18 4.66 -2.38
N THR A 70 10.45 5.92 -2.74
CA THR A 70 11.41 6.78 -2.00
C THR A 70 10.91 7.07 -0.59
N ILE A 71 9.63 7.41 -0.45
CA ILE A 71 8.99 7.65 0.85
C ILE A 71 9.06 6.38 1.71
N SER A 72 8.75 5.22 1.14
CA SER A 72 8.81 3.93 1.86
C SER A 72 10.22 3.63 2.36
N ARG A 73 11.26 3.83 1.54
CA ARG A 73 12.66 3.62 1.94
C ARG A 73 13.11 4.61 3.01
N TYR A 74 12.71 5.87 2.91
CA TYR A 74 13.00 6.87 3.93
C TYR A 74 12.35 6.48 5.27
N ILE A 75 11.07 6.12 5.26
CA ILE A 75 10.34 5.69 6.45
C ILE A 75 10.93 4.39 7.00
N ALA A 76 11.33 3.43 6.15
CA ALA A 76 11.98 2.21 6.58
C ALA A 76 13.28 2.47 7.36
N LYS A 77 14.07 3.46 6.95
CA LYS A 77 15.26 3.91 7.71
C LYS A 77 14.86 4.54 9.04
N LEU A 78 13.88 5.41 9.04
CA LEU A 78 13.40 6.11 10.23
C LEU A 78 12.84 5.14 11.27
N THR A 79 12.11 4.12 10.84
CA THR A 79 11.46 3.11 11.69
C THR A 79 12.36 1.90 11.98
N LYS A 80 13.60 1.87 11.46
CA LYS A 80 14.54 0.74 11.57
C LYS A 80 13.99 -0.56 10.96
N ASN A 81 13.12 -0.47 9.97
CA ASN A 81 12.62 -1.60 9.17
C ASN A 81 13.45 -1.85 7.91
N ILE A 82 14.73 -1.47 7.92
CA ILE A 82 15.70 -1.71 6.86
C ILE A 82 16.82 -2.63 7.37
N PRO A 83 17.31 -3.59 6.58
CA PRO A 83 18.48 -4.39 6.97
C PRO A 83 19.73 -3.52 7.19
N ASN A 84 20.65 -4.00 8.02
CA ASN A 84 21.91 -3.29 8.30
C ASN A 84 23.01 -3.54 7.27
N ASN A 85 22.89 -4.61 6.49
CA ASN A 85 23.86 -5.04 5.49
C ASN A 85 23.38 -4.60 4.10
N GLU A 86 24.24 -4.02 3.28
CA GLU A 86 23.89 -3.41 2.00
C GLU A 86 23.37 -4.43 0.98
N GLU A 87 23.94 -5.65 0.95
CA GLU A 87 23.48 -6.73 0.09
C GLU A 87 22.06 -7.19 0.48
N MET A 88 21.79 -7.25 1.79
CA MET A 88 20.45 -7.58 2.29
C MET A 88 19.46 -6.44 2.06
N VAL A 89 19.90 -5.18 2.05
CA VAL A 89 19.06 -4.04 1.62
C VAL A 89 18.69 -4.19 0.16
N ALA A 90 19.66 -4.48 -0.72
CA ALA A 90 19.40 -4.69 -2.15
C ALA A 90 18.48 -5.90 -2.41
N TYR A 91 18.67 -6.98 -1.64
CA TYR A 91 17.80 -8.16 -1.69
C TYR A 91 16.35 -7.82 -1.25
N ALA A 92 16.20 -7.13 -0.12
CA ALA A 92 14.88 -6.65 0.36
C ALA A 92 14.24 -5.71 -0.66
N ASP A 93 15.03 -4.87 -1.31
CA ASP A 93 14.56 -3.94 -2.33
C ASP A 93 14.03 -4.66 -3.58
N SER A 94 14.67 -5.75 -3.97
CA SER A 94 14.18 -6.59 -5.06
C SER A 94 12.81 -7.20 -4.78
N ILE A 95 12.56 -7.61 -3.53
CA ILE A 95 11.25 -8.12 -3.09
C ILE A 95 10.23 -6.99 -3.04
N PHE A 96 10.64 -5.83 -2.50
CA PHE A 96 9.80 -4.64 -2.39
C PHE A 96 9.31 -4.17 -3.77
N GLU A 97 10.21 -4.03 -4.75
CA GLU A 97 9.85 -3.61 -6.12
C GLU A 97 8.98 -4.66 -6.82
N SER A 98 9.27 -5.96 -6.64
CA SER A 98 8.44 -7.03 -7.20
C SER A 98 7.01 -7.02 -6.63
N ALA A 99 6.84 -6.67 -5.35
CA ALA A 99 5.52 -6.46 -4.78
C ALA A 99 4.85 -5.19 -5.33
N HIS A 100 5.65 -4.12 -5.52
CA HIS A 100 5.16 -2.85 -6.07
C HIS A 100 4.64 -3.00 -7.50
N ASP A 101 5.20 -3.89 -8.30
CA ASP A 101 4.70 -4.19 -9.65
C ASP A 101 3.23 -4.64 -9.65
N LEU A 102 2.75 -5.25 -8.56
CA LEU A 102 1.35 -5.63 -8.40
C LEU A 102 0.41 -4.42 -8.22
N PHE A 103 0.94 -3.25 -7.84
CA PHE A 103 0.14 -2.06 -7.66
C PHE A 103 -0.64 -1.68 -8.93
N PHE A 104 0.04 -1.69 -10.07
CA PHE A 104 -0.55 -1.22 -11.33
C PHE A 104 -1.78 -2.02 -11.79
N PRO A 105 -1.80 -3.35 -11.73
CA PRO A 105 -3.00 -4.11 -12.05
C PRO A 105 -4.01 -4.19 -10.90
N LEU A 106 -3.57 -4.24 -9.63
CA LEU A 106 -4.47 -4.39 -8.48
C LEU A 106 -5.25 -3.11 -8.18
N ASN A 107 -4.56 -1.98 -8.04
CA ASN A 107 -5.20 -0.73 -7.59
C ASN A 107 -6.32 -0.25 -8.53
N PRO A 108 -6.15 -0.19 -9.86
CA PRO A 108 -7.25 0.19 -10.73
C PRO A 108 -8.38 -0.83 -10.74
N THR A 109 -8.10 -2.12 -10.62
CA THR A 109 -9.13 -3.15 -10.58
C THR A 109 -10.00 -3.03 -9.34
N ILE A 110 -9.40 -2.67 -8.20
CA ILE A 110 -10.10 -2.51 -6.93
C ILE A 110 -10.83 -1.17 -6.83
N ASN A 111 -10.18 -0.08 -7.25
CA ASN A 111 -10.61 1.28 -6.91
C ASN A 111 -11.13 2.10 -8.10
N VAL A 112 -10.95 1.64 -9.35
CA VAL A 112 -11.23 2.46 -10.53
C VAL A 112 -12.16 1.76 -11.53
N TRP A 113 -11.81 0.54 -11.93
CA TRP A 113 -12.55 -0.16 -12.98
C TRP A 113 -13.93 -0.62 -12.51
N VAL A 114 -14.92 -0.49 -13.41
CA VAL A 114 -16.31 -0.92 -13.19
C VAL A 114 -16.79 -1.80 -14.35
N GLY A 115 -17.90 -2.52 -14.16
CA GLY A 115 -18.56 -3.32 -15.18
C GLY A 115 -17.63 -4.37 -15.81
N GLU A 116 -17.70 -4.51 -17.12
CA GLU A 116 -16.93 -5.51 -17.88
C GLU A 116 -15.42 -5.35 -17.73
N MET A 117 -14.93 -4.11 -17.63
CA MET A 117 -13.51 -3.84 -17.45
C MET A 117 -13.02 -4.37 -16.11
N HIS A 118 -13.77 -4.16 -15.03
CA HIS A 118 -13.47 -4.75 -13.73
C HIS A 118 -13.41 -6.27 -13.80
N LEU A 119 -14.44 -6.92 -14.38
CA LEU A 119 -14.51 -8.38 -14.47
C LEU A 119 -13.35 -8.96 -15.28
N LYS A 120 -13.03 -8.34 -16.42
CA LYS A 120 -11.89 -8.74 -17.27
C LYS A 120 -10.56 -8.65 -16.53
N ASN A 121 -10.31 -7.52 -15.87
CA ASN A 121 -9.04 -7.32 -15.16
C ASN A 121 -8.94 -8.20 -13.90
N LYS A 122 -10.05 -8.38 -13.16
CA LYS A 122 -10.13 -9.33 -12.05
C LYS A 122 -9.77 -10.74 -12.51
N LYS A 123 -10.37 -11.21 -13.62
CA LYS A 123 -10.06 -12.54 -14.17
C LYS A 123 -8.57 -12.66 -14.53
N ASN A 124 -8.00 -11.69 -15.24
CA ASN A 124 -6.58 -11.71 -15.61
C ASN A 124 -5.66 -11.70 -14.38
N LEU A 125 -6.02 -10.95 -13.33
CA LEU A 125 -5.28 -10.95 -12.06
C LEU A 125 -5.29 -12.34 -11.43
N LEU A 126 -6.46 -12.95 -11.28
CA LEU A 126 -6.63 -14.23 -10.59
C LEU A 126 -6.03 -15.41 -11.36
N ASP A 127 -6.13 -15.41 -12.68
CA ASP A 127 -5.70 -16.54 -13.51
C ASP A 127 -4.20 -16.47 -13.88
N GLU A 128 -3.64 -15.26 -14.04
CA GLU A 128 -2.33 -15.11 -14.66
C GLU A 128 -1.31 -14.37 -13.78
N ILE A 129 -1.65 -13.20 -13.26
CA ILE A 129 -0.68 -12.31 -12.64
C ILE A 129 -0.35 -12.76 -11.22
N LEU A 130 -1.38 -12.87 -10.37
CA LEU A 130 -1.20 -13.18 -8.95
C LEU A 130 -0.61 -14.57 -8.70
N PRO A 131 -1.03 -15.66 -9.41
CA PRO A 131 -0.41 -16.96 -9.20
C PRO A 131 1.09 -16.98 -9.51
N LYS A 132 1.54 -16.28 -10.55
CA LYS A 132 2.96 -16.17 -10.88
C LYS A 132 3.75 -15.42 -9.81
N ALA A 133 3.23 -14.27 -9.35
CA ALA A 133 3.85 -13.48 -8.29
C ALA A 133 3.90 -14.27 -6.97
N PHE A 134 2.80 -14.92 -6.58
CA PHE A 134 2.71 -15.67 -5.33
C PHE A 134 3.59 -16.91 -5.33
N THR A 135 3.75 -17.59 -6.47
CA THR A 135 4.74 -18.66 -6.64
C THR A 135 6.16 -18.15 -6.36
N ASN A 136 6.49 -16.95 -6.80
CA ASN A 136 7.80 -16.36 -6.53
C ASN A 136 7.95 -15.99 -5.05
N PHE A 137 6.94 -15.41 -4.42
CA PHE A 137 6.97 -15.11 -2.98
C PHE A 137 7.08 -16.38 -2.12
N GLU A 138 6.38 -17.48 -2.47
CA GLU A 138 6.55 -18.79 -1.82
C GLU A 138 8.01 -19.27 -1.86
N LYS A 139 8.66 -19.16 -3.01
CA LYS A 139 10.08 -19.52 -3.17
C LYS A 139 11.00 -18.64 -2.33
N LEU A 140 10.73 -17.32 -2.30
CA LEU A 140 11.53 -16.37 -1.56
C LEU A 140 11.40 -16.56 -0.04
N LEU A 141 10.18 -16.82 0.47
CA LEU A 141 9.91 -17.18 1.86
C LEU A 141 10.59 -18.51 2.28
N SER A 142 11.06 -19.30 1.32
CA SER A 142 11.75 -20.55 1.60
C SER A 142 13.27 -20.42 1.72
N LYS A 143 13.83 -19.24 1.43
CA LYS A 143 15.29 -19.05 1.38
C LYS A 143 15.95 -18.87 2.74
N TYR A 144 15.22 -18.29 3.68
CA TYR A 144 15.70 -18.03 5.03
C TYR A 144 14.77 -18.71 6.04
N GLU A 145 15.33 -19.20 7.13
CA GLU A 145 14.54 -19.68 8.25
C GLU A 145 13.88 -18.47 8.94
N GLY A 146 12.60 -18.62 9.31
CA GLY A 146 11.83 -17.58 9.98
C GLY A 146 10.46 -17.35 9.36
N ASN A 147 9.80 -16.28 9.82
CA ASN A 147 8.42 -15.97 9.44
C ASN A 147 8.31 -14.95 8.29
N PHE A 148 9.42 -14.30 7.95
CA PHE A 148 9.49 -13.20 6.98
C PHE A 148 10.53 -13.46 5.89
N PHE A 149 10.57 -12.61 4.87
CA PHE A 149 11.41 -12.82 3.69
C PHE A 149 12.92 -12.86 4.01
N LEU A 150 13.36 -12.20 5.09
CA LEU A 150 14.77 -12.15 5.51
C LEU A 150 15.00 -12.79 6.89
N GLY A 151 14.12 -13.67 7.35
CA GLY A 151 14.24 -14.37 8.63
C GLY A 151 13.15 -14.01 9.65
N GLU A 152 13.53 -13.80 10.91
CA GLU A 152 12.58 -13.60 12.01
C GLU A 152 12.04 -12.17 12.13
N LYS A 153 12.73 -11.18 11.56
CA LYS A 153 12.32 -9.79 11.63
C LYS A 153 11.71 -9.33 10.32
N ALA A 154 10.56 -8.65 10.41
CA ALA A 154 9.96 -7.99 9.26
C ALA A 154 10.73 -6.72 8.87
N PHE A 155 10.98 -6.55 7.58
CA PHE A 155 11.56 -5.38 6.97
C PHE A 155 10.56 -4.72 6.00
N TYR A 156 10.88 -3.58 5.44
CA TYR A 156 9.96 -2.79 4.60
C TYR A 156 9.39 -3.55 3.40
N CYS A 157 10.10 -4.53 2.87
CA CYS A 157 9.59 -5.41 1.82
C CYS A 157 8.40 -6.26 2.30
N ASP A 158 8.44 -6.75 3.55
CA ASP A 158 7.35 -7.53 4.14
C ASP A 158 6.08 -6.69 4.26
N PHE A 159 6.18 -5.43 4.67
CA PHE A 159 5.05 -4.50 4.73
C PHE A 159 4.41 -4.28 3.36
N ASN A 160 5.24 -4.18 2.31
CA ASN A 160 4.75 -3.98 0.95
C ASN A 160 4.11 -5.24 0.37
N VAL A 161 4.72 -6.42 0.57
CA VAL A 161 4.13 -7.70 0.16
C VAL A 161 2.81 -7.93 0.88
N TYR A 162 2.78 -7.76 2.22
CA TYR A 162 1.56 -7.90 3.00
C TYR A 162 0.43 -7.02 2.45
N HIS A 163 0.72 -5.75 2.17
CA HIS A 163 -0.26 -4.83 1.62
C HIS A 163 -0.85 -5.34 0.29
N HIS A 164 -0.02 -5.69 -0.69
CA HIS A 164 -0.51 -6.11 -2.00
C HIS A 164 -1.23 -7.46 -1.97
N VAL A 165 -0.75 -8.41 -1.14
CA VAL A 165 -1.45 -9.68 -0.92
C VAL A 165 -2.80 -9.44 -0.23
N SER A 166 -2.87 -8.54 0.75
CA SER A 166 -4.14 -8.17 1.40
C SER A 166 -5.16 -7.56 0.43
N LEU A 167 -4.70 -6.86 -0.61
CA LEU A 167 -5.56 -6.36 -1.68
C LEU A 167 -6.05 -7.49 -2.60
N ALA A 168 -5.20 -8.47 -2.90
CA ALA A 168 -5.59 -9.63 -3.70
C ALA A 168 -6.67 -10.47 -3.02
N LEU A 169 -6.59 -10.64 -1.68
CA LEU A 169 -7.61 -11.32 -0.88
C LEU A 169 -8.99 -10.65 -0.94
N LEU A 170 -9.05 -9.35 -1.24
CA LEU A 170 -10.32 -8.65 -1.46
C LEU A 170 -10.98 -9.03 -2.80
N LEU A 171 -10.23 -9.52 -3.77
CA LEU A 171 -10.74 -10.01 -5.04
C LEU A 171 -11.17 -11.48 -4.96
N ASP A 172 -10.42 -12.28 -4.20
CA ASP A 172 -10.71 -13.70 -3.94
C ASP A 172 -10.09 -14.11 -2.61
N ASP A 173 -10.93 -14.44 -1.62
CA ASP A 173 -10.52 -14.84 -0.27
C ASP A 173 -9.80 -16.20 -0.22
N LYS A 174 -9.94 -17.01 -1.29
CA LYS A 174 -9.32 -18.34 -1.43
C LYS A 174 -8.02 -18.34 -2.22
N ILE A 175 -7.59 -17.20 -2.76
CA ILE A 175 -6.44 -17.14 -3.65
C ILE A 175 -5.14 -17.68 -3.03
N LEU A 176 -5.05 -17.66 -1.68
CA LEU A 176 -3.89 -18.20 -0.95
C LEU A 176 -3.97 -19.70 -0.61
N ASP A 177 -5.03 -20.41 -0.96
CA ASP A 177 -5.17 -21.82 -0.57
C ASP A 177 -4.07 -22.71 -1.19
N ASN A 178 -3.53 -22.32 -2.34
CA ASN A 178 -2.40 -23.00 -2.99
C ASN A 178 -1.03 -22.42 -2.62
N PHE A 179 -0.96 -21.46 -1.69
CA PHE A 179 0.25 -20.75 -1.29
C PHE A 179 0.43 -20.77 0.24
N PRO A 180 0.72 -21.94 0.83
CA PRO A 180 0.68 -22.13 2.29
C PRO A 180 1.70 -21.27 3.05
N LYS A 181 2.88 -21.02 2.51
CA LYS A 181 3.88 -20.16 3.16
C LYS A 181 3.48 -18.72 3.12
N LEU A 182 2.92 -18.25 2.00
CA LEU A 182 2.40 -16.90 1.87
C LEU A 182 1.19 -16.70 2.78
N LYS A 183 0.31 -17.70 2.90
CA LYS A 183 -0.81 -17.70 3.84
C LYS A 183 -0.33 -17.61 5.29
N LYS A 184 0.72 -18.39 5.65
CA LYS A 184 1.36 -18.33 6.97
C LYS A 184 2.01 -16.96 7.22
N PHE A 185 2.76 -16.44 6.23
CA PHE A 185 3.36 -15.11 6.29
C PHE A 185 2.32 -14.02 6.62
N MET A 186 1.17 -14.02 5.94
CA MET A 186 0.08 -13.07 6.22
C MET A 186 -0.37 -13.13 7.68
N SER A 187 -0.60 -14.36 8.18
CA SER A 187 -1.00 -14.57 9.58
C SER A 187 0.08 -14.15 10.58
N ASP A 188 1.36 -14.40 10.28
CA ASP A 188 2.46 -14.04 11.17
C ASP A 188 2.74 -12.54 11.14
N PHE A 189 2.55 -11.87 10.00
CA PHE A 189 2.65 -10.43 9.88
C PHE A 189 1.63 -9.70 10.77
N GLU A 190 0.41 -10.20 10.83
CA GLU A 190 -0.64 -9.64 11.69
C GLU A 190 -0.35 -9.77 13.19
N LYS A 191 0.55 -10.69 13.59
CA LYS A 191 1.01 -10.83 14.98
C LYS A 191 2.07 -9.82 15.40
N ILE A 192 2.61 -9.05 14.45
CA ILE A 192 3.56 -7.98 14.76
C ILE A 192 2.84 -6.95 15.65
N GLN A 193 3.49 -6.58 16.76
CA GLN A 193 2.92 -5.61 17.70
C GLN A 193 2.50 -4.32 17.00
N GLY A 194 1.27 -3.88 17.22
CA GLY A 194 0.69 -2.68 16.63
C GLY A 194 0.11 -2.86 15.23
N ILE A 195 0.34 -4.01 14.55
CA ILE A 195 -0.29 -4.24 13.24
C ILE A 195 -1.80 -4.40 13.36
N LEU A 196 -2.30 -5.20 14.31
CA LEU A 196 -3.74 -5.38 14.49
C LEU A 196 -4.42 -4.04 14.81
N ASP A 197 -3.85 -3.27 15.74
CA ASP A 197 -4.38 -1.94 16.10
C ASP A 197 -4.44 -1.01 14.87
N TYR A 198 -3.41 -1.06 14.04
CA TYR A 198 -3.40 -0.30 12.79
C TYR A 198 -4.49 -0.76 11.83
N LEU A 199 -4.62 -2.08 11.62
CA LEU A 199 -5.61 -2.64 10.69
C LEU A 199 -7.05 -2.32 11.08
N GLU A 200 -7.33 -2.26 12.39
CA GLU A 200 -8.64 -1.88 12.94
C GLU A 200 -8.92 -0.38 12.81
N SER A 201 -7.90 0.45 13.05
CA SER A 201 -8.02 1.92 13.06
C SER A 201 -7.84 2.59 11.70
N ARG A 202 -7.26 1.91 10.71
CA ARG A 202 -7.01 2.49 9.38
C ARG A 202 -8.30 2.86 8.65
N PRO A 203 -8.26 3.84 7.72
CA PRO A 203 -9.40 4.15 6.88
C PRO A 203 -9.92 2.91 6.15
N LYS A 204 -11.24 2.74 6.14
CA LYS A 204 -11.90 1.63 5.41
C LYS A 204 -11.62 1.77 3.92
N LEU A 205 -11.60 0.64 3.23
CA LEU A 205 -11.63 0.65 1.76
C LEU A 205 -12.93 1.27 1.27
N ILE A 206 -12.82 2.05 0.21
CA ILE A 206 -13.92 2.82 -0.34
C ILE A 206 -14.88 1.95 -1.11
N GLY A 207 -14.38 0.98 -1.85
CA GLY A 207 -15.23 0.04 -2.58
C GLY A 207 -14.44 -0.99 -3.37
N ILE A 208 -15.07 -2.14 -3.57
CA ILE A 208 -14.57 -3.25 -4.39
C ILE A 208 -15.73 -3.84 -5.15
N GLY A 209 -15.47 -4.28 -6.37
CA GLY A 209 -16.46 -4.98 -7.18
C GLY A 209 -16.74 -4.28 -8.49
N THR A 210 -17.91 -4.55 -9.04
CA THR A 210 -18.30 -4.02 -10.34
C THR A 210 -18.52 -2.51 -10.35
N TRP A 211 -18.70 -1.91 -9.19
CA TRP A 211 -18.89 -0.46 -8.99
C TRP A 211 -18.14 0.00 -7.76
N PRO A 212 -16.83 0.24 -7.89
CA PRO A 212 -16.06 0.87 -6.80
C PRO A 212 -16.68 2.23 -6.46
N LYS A 213 -16.90 2.46 -5.17
CA LYS A 213 -17.60 3.65 -4.69
C LYS A 213 -16.88 4.32 -3.55
N VAL A 214 -17.04 5.62 -3.46
CA VAL A 214 -16.82 6.40 -2.24
C VAL A 214 -18.13 7.03 -1.85
N VAL A 215 -18.48 6.98 -0.56
CA VAL A 215 -19.64 7.68 -0.01
C VAL A 215 -19.15 8.87 0.81
N ILE A 216 -19.59 10.06 0.46
CA ILE A 216 -19.22 11.30 1.11
C ILE A 216 -20.50 12.09 1.37
N ASP A 217 -20.76 12.40 2.65
CA ASP A 217 -21.98 13.08 3.09
C ASP A 217 -23.28 12.42 2.56
N GLY A 218 -23.28 11.08 2.46
CA GLY A 218 -24.40 10.29 1.96
C GLY A 218 -24.52 10.21 0.44
N ILE A 219 -23.61 10.83 -0.32
CA ILE A 219 -23.56 10.78 -1.79
C ILE A 219 -22.55 9.76 -2.24
N GLU A 220 -22.94 8.88 -3.15
CA GLU A 220 -22.05 7.89 -3.76
C GLU A 220 -21.33 8.46 -4.98
N TYR A 221 -20.01 8.20 -5.03
CA TYR A 221 -19.13 8.51 -6.18
C TYR A 221 -18.50 7.24 -6.72
N THR A 222 -18.25 7.18 -8.01
CA THR A 222 -17.79 5.96 -8.71
C THR A 222 -16.28 5.75 -8.67
N SER A 223 -15.51 6.57 -7.99
CA SER A 223 -14.05 6.43 -7.93
C SER A 223 -13.50 6.70 -6.55
N GLY A 224 -12.68 5.78 -6.06
CA GLY A 224 -11.95 5.98 -4.82
C GLY A 224 -10.88 7.06 -4.87
N THR A 225 -10.56 7.57 -6.04
CA THR A 225 -9.55 8.62 -6.25
C THR A 225 -10.14 9.99 -6.45
N ASN A 226 -11.46 10.10 -6.51
CA ASN A 226 -12.14 11.38 -6.75
C ASN A 226 -13.13 11.73 -5.65
N PRO A 227 -12.69 12.04 -4.43
CA PRO A 227 -13.52 12.68 -3.43
C PRO A 227 -13.43 14.21 -3.47
N ASP A 228 -12.95 14.80 -4.57
CA ASP A 228 -12.87 16.25 -4.75
C ASP A 228 -14.26 16.92 -4.89
N TYR A 229 -15.28 16.22 -4.43
CA TYR A 229 -16.67 16.67 -4.45
C TYR A 229 -16.89 18.03 -3.80
N LYS A 230 -16.05 18.40 -2.83
CA LYS A 230 -16.11 19.72 -2.18
C LYS A 230 -15.86 20.88 -3.14
N TYR A 231 -15.24 20.57 -4.27
CA TYR A 231 -14.74 21.55 -5.23
C TYR A 231 -15.23 21.28 -6.66
N GLN A 232 -16.21 20.39 -6.81
CA GLN A 232 -16.87 20.10 -8.10
C GLN A 232 -18.11 20.93 -8.32
#